data_20c989d6ce6bb47bc0668b9f8fbad246
#
_entry.id   20c989d6ce6bb47bc0668b9f8fbad246
#
_cell.length_a   1.000
_cell.length_b   1.000
_cell.length_c   1.000
_cell.angle_alpha   90.00
_cell.angle_beta   90.00
_cell.angle_gamma   90.00
#
_symmetry.space_group_name_H-M   'P 1'
#
loop_
_entity.id
_entity.type
_entity.pdbx_description
1 polymer ?
#
loop_
_entity_poly.entity_id
_entity_poly.type
_entity_poly.pdbx_seq_one_letter_code
_entity_poly.pdbx_strand_id
1 'polypeptide(L)'
;MKKFILLGLLALGACAQPGAPPACTAPLKPAVEINLYFGRDKPGGGEVSDTEWAAFLNDTVTPRFPDGLSVLNVEGQSRGASGVSRERTKLLVVVVFDAPAHQARIAEVVAAYRSRFGQHSVFRSEQPVCAGS
;
A
#
# COMPACT_ATOMS: atom_id res chain seq x y z
N MET A 1 -18.97 -63.93 -25.16
CA MET A 1 -17.89 -62.93 -25.08
C MET A 1 -18.51 -61.55 -24.75
N LYS A 2 -18.47 -61.17 -23.47
CA LYS A 2 -19.02 -59.86 -23.00
C LYS A 2 -17.89 -58.83 -22.99
N LYS A 3 -18.00 -57.80 -23.81
CA LYS A 3 -17.07 -56.68 -23.84
C LYS A 3 -17.47 -55.66 -22.75
N PHE A 4 -16.64 -55.50 -21.74
CA PHE A 4 -16.76 -54.44 -20.75
C PHE A 4 -16.14 -53.16 -21.31
N ILE A 5 -16.97 -52.14 -21.53
CA ILE A 5 -16.53 -50.79 -21.89
C ILE A 5 -16.27 -50.06 -20.57
N LEU A 6 -15.01 -49.77 -20.32
CA LEU A 6 -14.58 -48.98 -19.17
C LEU A 6 -14.73 -47.50 -19.54
N LEU A 7 -15.72 -46.81 -18.95
CA LEU A 7 -15.95 -45.38 -19.14
C LEU A 7 -15.04 -44.61 -18.17
N GLY A 8 -13.94 -44.08 -18.70
CA GLY A 8 -13.03 -43.24 -17.90
C GLY A 8 -13.64 -41.86 -17.64
N LEU A 9 -13.91 -41.55 -16.39
CA LEU A 9 -14.29 -40.21 -15.95
C LEU A 9 -13.03 -39.31 -15.97
N LEU A 10 -12.93 -38.37 -16.93
CA LEU A 10 -11.97 -37.27 -16.87
C LEU A 10 -12.51 -36.25 -15.88
N ALA A 11 -11.90 -36.17 -14.70
CA ALA A 11 -12.09 -35.06 -13.78
C ALA A 11 -11.34 -33.83 -14.31
N LEU A 12 -12.03 -32.86 -14.91
CA LEU A 12 -11.47 -31.54 -15.19
C LEU A 12 -11.25 -30.82 -13.86
N GLY A 13 -10.00 -30.78 -13.42
CA GLY A 13 -9.57 -29.90 -12.32
C GLY A 13 -9.71 -28.44 -12.76
N ALA A 14 -10.72 -27.74 -12.25
CA ALA A 14 -10.83 -26.30 -12.38
C ALA A 14 -9.72 -25.67 -11.54
N CYS A 15 -8.61 -25.30 -12.18
CA CYS A 15 -7.63 -24.38 -11.58
C CYS A 15 -8.35 -23.03 -11.37
N ALA A 16 -8.63 -22.67 -10.12
CA ALA A 16 -9.07 -21.33 -9.77
C ALA A 16 -7.95 -20.35 -10.17
N GLN A 17 -8.16 -19.60 -11.23
CA GLN A 17 -7.28 -18.50 -11.59
C GLN A 17 -7.40 -17.42 -10.49
N PRO A 18 -6.27 -16.79 -10.08
CA PRO A 18 -6.36 -15.60 -9.23
C PRO A 18 -7.30 -14.61 -9.90
N GLY A 19 -8.32 -14.18 -9.16
CA GLY A 19 -9.42 -13.39 -9.70
C GLY A 19 -8.92 -12.19 -10.49
N ALA A 20 -9.44 -12.01 -11.70
CA ALA A 20 -9.24 -10.79 -12.46
C ALA A 20 -9.66 -9.59 -11.59
N PRO A 21 -8.97 -8.42 -11.69
CA PRO A 21 -9.39 -7.23 -10.98
C PRO A 21 -10.87 -6.95 -11.26
N PRO A 22 -11.64 -6.46 -10.26
CA PRO A 22 -13.06 -6.20 -10.45
C PRO A 22 -13.28 -5.25 -11.64
N ALA A 23 -14.24 -5.57 -12.50
CA ALA A 23 -14.63 -4.70 -13.59
C ALA A 23 -15.25 -3.43 -12.98
N CYS A 24 -14.69 -2.26 -13.28
CA CYS A 24 -15.22 -0.98 -12.79
C CYS A 24 -16.39 -0.51 -13.65
N THR A 25 -17.42 0.03 -13.00
CA THR A 25 -18.56 0.66 -13.67
C THR A 25 -18.25 2.14 -13.90
N ALA A 26 -18.44 2.62 -15.14
CA ALA A 26 -18.28 4.03 -15.46
C ALA A 26 -19.07 4.94 -14.51
N PRO A 27 -18.54 6.12 -14.09
CA PRO A 27 -17.31 6.75 -14.57
C PRO A 27 -16.00 6.24 -13.93
N LEU A 28 -16.08 5.30 -12.98
CA LEU A 28 -14.91 4.77 -12.30
C LEU A 28 -14.02 3.94 -13.24
N LYS A 29 -12.72 3.98 -12.96
CA LYS A 29 -11.68 3.25 -13.70
C LYS A 29 -10.87 2.38 -12.75
N PRO A 30 -10.27 1.28 -13.24
CA PRO A 30 -9.31 0.50 -12.46
C PRO A 30 -8.14 1.37 -11.98
N ALA A 31 -7.82 1.27 -10.71
CA ALA A 31 -6.75 1.99 -10.04
C ALA A 31 -6.14 1.14 -8.93
N VAL A 32 -5.07 1.62 -8.32
CA VAL A 32 -4.47 1.03 -7.12
C VAL A 32 -4.48 2.08 -6.02
N GLU A 33 -5.06 1.73 -4.87
CA GLU A 33 -4.92 2.51 -3.65
C GLU A 33 -3.69 2.01 -2.89
N ILE A 34 -2.85 2.96 -2.50
CA ILE A 34 -1.63 2.71 -1.73
C ILE A 34 -1.75 3.43 -0.39
N ASN A 35 -1.52 2.70 0.68
CA ASN A 35 -1.48 3.20 2.03
C ASN A 35 -0.05 3.09 2.58
N LEU A 36 0.56 4.22 2.95
CA LEU A 36 1.89 4.30 3.55
C LEU A 36 1.77 4.82 4.98
N TYR A 37 2.29 4.06 5.92
CA TYR A 37 2.25 4.38 7.35
C TYR A 37 3.63 4.86 7.80
N PHE A 38 3.76 6.16 8.01
CA PHE A 38 4.99 6.82 8.42
C PHE A 38 4.98 7.01 9.93
N GLY A 39 5.63 6.10 10.65
CA GLY A 39 5.87 6.24 12.09
C GLY A 39 6.71 7.47 12.37
N ARG A 40 6.39 8.18 13.46
CA ARG A 40 7.02 9.48 13.76
C ARG A 40 8.11 9.40 14.81
N ASP A 41 8.21 8.32 15.57
CA ASP A 41 9.24 8.18 16.61
C ASP A 41 10.62 8.08 15.97
N LYS A 42 11.53 8.98 16.38
CA LYS A 42 12.92 8.97 15.88
C LYS A 42 13.79 8.04 16.71
N PRO A 43 14.71 7.28 16.09
CA PRO A 43 15.75 6.58 16.81
C PRO A 43 16.56 7.57 17.67
N GLY A 44 16.76 7.25 18.94
CA GLY A 44 17.46 8.14 19.86
C GLY A 44 16.57 9.17 20.58
N GLY A 45 15.27 9.14 20.31
CA GLY A 45 14.27 9.97 21.00
C GLY A 45 13.76 11.14 20.16
N GLY A 46 12.62 11.64 20.59
CA GLY A 46 11.90 12.67 19.86
C GLY A 46 11.05 12.13 18.72
N GLU A 47 10.44 13.04 17.99
CA GLU A 47 9.44 12.73 16.99
C GLU A 47 9.66 13.58 15.73
N VAL A 48 9.26 13.07 14.56
CA VAL A 48 9.11 13.88 13.35
C VAL A 48 7.99 14.89 13.59
N SER A 49 8.35 16.17 13.67
CA SER A 49 7.40 17.26 13.93
C SER A 49 6.44 17.48 12.76
N ASP A 50 5.33 18.16 12.99
CA ASP A 50 4.41 18.51 11.91
C ASP A 50 5.04 19.45 10.87
N THR A 51 5.99 20.30 11.28
CA THR A 51 6.76 21.14 10.35
C THR A 51 7.70 20.31 9.46
N GLU A 52 8.43 19.35 10.06
CA GLU A 52 9.29 18.44 9.31
C GLU A 52 8.49 17.56 8.34
N TRP A 53 7.33 17.09 8.80
CA TRP A 53 6.41 16.34 7.95
C TRP A 53 5.88 17.18 6.78
N ALA A 54 5.42 18.41 7.05
CA ALA A 54 4.92 19.29 6.00
C ALA A 54 5.99 19.60 4.95
N ALA A 55 7.24 19.83 5.36
CA ALA A 55 8.35 20.02 4.44
C ALA A 55 8.60 18.75 3.61
N PHE A 56 8.63 17.57 4.22
CA PHE A 56 8.78 16.30 3.52
C PHE A 56 7.64 16.06 2.51
N LEU A 57 6.41 16.35 2.90
CA LEU A 57 5.24 16.22 2.02
C LEU A 57 5.37 17.11 0.79
N ASN A 58 5.76 18.39 1.00
CA ASN A 58 5.86 19.38 -0.07
C ASN A 58 7.02 19.12 -1.04
N ASP A 59 8.19 18.79 -0.50
CA ASP A 59 9.41 18.68 -1.31
C ASP A 59 9.63 17.28 -1.92
N THR A 60 9.06 16.26 -1.31
CA THR A 60 9.33 14.87 -1.66
C THR A 60 8.11 14.12 -2.20
N VAL A 61 6.99 14.19 -1.50
CA VAL A 61 5.81 13.37 -1.81
C VAL A 61 4.97 14.01 -2.92
N THR A 62 4.55 15.25 -2.72
CA THR A 62 3.64 15.95 -3.65
C THR A 62 4.16 16.01 -5.09
N PRO A 63 5.46 16.26 -5.36
CA PRO A 63 5.97 16.25 -6.72
C PRO A 63 5.87 14.89 -7.44
N ARG A 64 5.79 13.80 -6.67
CA ARG A 64 5.67 12.43 -7.19
C ARG A 64 4.24 11.97 -7.39
N PHE A 65 3.30 12.62 -6.70
CA PHE A 65 1.87 12.33 -6.78
C PHE A 65 1.06 13.63 -6.95
N PRO A 66 1.26 14.32 -8.07
CA PRO A 66 0.64 15.64 -8.31
C PRO A 66 -0.88 15.58 -8.49
N ASP A 67 -1.42 14.40 -8.84
CA ASP A 67 -2.86 14.22 -9.07
C ASP A 67 -3.67 14.18 -7.76
N GLY A 68 -2.99 14.06 -6.63
CA GLY A 68 -3.61 14.15 -5.31
C GLY A 68 -3.15 13.05 -4.35
N LEU A 69 -3.27 13.40 -3.09
CA LEU A 69 -2.98 12.52 -1.96
C LEU A 69 -3.81 12.97 -0.75
N SER A 70 -4.01 12.06 0.20
CA SER A 70 -4.64 12.38 1.48
C SER A 70 -3.73 11.99 2.62
N VAL A 71 -3.73 12.79 3.68
CA VAL A 71 -2.94 12.51 4.89
C VAL A 71 -3.87 12.49 6.10
N LEU A 72 -3.76 11.42 6.88
CA LEU A 72 -4.47 11.26 8.16
C LEU A 72 -3.46 11.14 9.30
N ASN A 73 -3.83 11.68 10.46
CA ASN A 73 -3.13 11.38 11.71
C ASN A 73 -3.77 10.14 12.31
N VAL A 74 -2.96 9.12 12.54
CA VAL A 74 -3.42 7.86 13.13
C VAL A 74 -2.47 7.45 14.27
N GLU A 75 -2.96 6.59 15.15
CA GLU A 75 -2.13 5.98 16.19
C GLU A 75 -1.93 4.51 15.88
N GLY A 76 -0.65 4.12 15.73
CA GLY A 76 -0.24 2.74 15.61
C GLY A 76 -0.08 2.08 16.97
N GLN A 77 -0.37 0.80 17.06
CA GLN A 77 -0.10 0.00 18.25
C GLN A 77 0.45 -1.35 17.84
N SER A 78 1.54 -1.74 18.48
CA SER A 78 2.15 -3.06 18.29
C SER A 78 2.49 -3.69 19.63
N ARG A 79 2.69 -5.01 19.64
CA ARG A 79 3.15 -5.75 20.82
C ARG A 79 4.49 -6.38 20.52
N GLY A 80 5.51 -5.95 21.27
CA GLY A 80 6.84 -6.54 21.26
C GLY A 80 7.15 -7.31 22.55
N ALA A 81 8.39 -7.73 22.70
CA ALA A 81 8.87 -8.44 23.90
C ALA A 81 8.74 -7.61 25.19
N SER A 82 8.88 -6.28 25.09
CA SER A 82 8.77 -5.33 26.20
C SER A 82 7.33 -4.87 26.51
N GLY A 83 6.32 -5.39 25.79
CA GLY A 83 4.93 -5.02 25.99
C GLY A 83 4.32 -4.27 24.79
N VAL A 84 3.28 -3.47 25.08
CA VAL A 84 2.56 -2.68 24.06
C VAL A 84 3.29 -1.37 23.84
N SER A 85 3.60 -1.09 22.59
CA SER A 85 4.12 0.19 22.10
C SER A 85 3.04 0.91 21.31
N ARG A 86 2.97 2.23 21.45
CA ARG A 86 2.09 3.11 20.68
C ARG A 86 2.92 4.18 19.99
N GLU A 87 2.59 4.48 18.75
CA GLU A 87 3.31 5.46 17.95
C GLU A 87 2.33 6.33 17.17
N ARG A 88 2.52 7.65 17.23
CA ARG A 88 1.82 8.55 16.32
C ARG A 88 2.33 8.34 14.89
N THR A 89 1.43 8.28 13.94
CA THR A 89 1.75 7.89 12.57
C THR A 89 1.03 8.81 11.59
N LYS A 90 1.68 9.18 10.51
CA LYS A 90 1.04 9.80 9.35
C LYS A 90 0.68 8.71 8.36
N LEU A 91 -0.61 8.56 8.07
CA LEU A 91 -1.09 7.69 7.02
C LEU A 91 -1.26 8.52 5.74
N LEU A 92 -0.46 8.20 4.74
CA LEU A 92 -0.57 8.75 3.39
C LEU A 92 -1.37 7.78 2.53
N VAL A 93 -2.44 8.27 1.93
CA VAL A 93 -3.27 7.52 0.98
C VAL A 93 -3.10 8.15 -0.40
N VAL A 94 -2.72 7.33 -1.38
CA VAL A 94 -2.58 7.72 -2.77
C VAL A 94 -3.34 6.75 -3.66
N VAL A 95 -4.08 7.26 -4.64
CA VAL A 95 -4.71 6.45 -5.69
C VAL A 95 -4.01 6.73 -7.01
N VAL A 96 -3.55 5.67 -7.68
CA VAL A 96 -2.81 5.78 -8.95
C VAL A 96 -3.48 4.97 -10.05
N PHE A 97 -3.38 5.48 -11.28
CA PHE A 97 -3.95 4.85 -12.48
C PHE A 97 -2.87 4.27 -13.42
N ASP A 98 -1.60 4.40 -13.05
CA ASP A 98 -0.45 4.03 -13.86
C ASP A 98 0.33 2.80 -13.35
N ALA A 99 -0.35 1.91 -12.63
CA ALA A 99 0.27 0.68 -12.16
C ALA A 99 0.86 -0.13 -13.36
N PRO A 100 2.08 -0.68 -13.24
CA PRO A 100 2.93 -0.73 -12.04
C PRO A 100 3.96 0.41 -11.92
N ALA A 101 3.92 1.46 -12.78
CA ALA A 101 4.93 2.52 -12.81
C ALA A 101 5.06 3.31 -11.49
N HIS A 102 4.00 3.35 -10.68
CA HIS A 102 4.01 3.98 -9.35
C HIS A 102 5.02 3.34 -8.37
N GLN A 103 5.43 2.09 -8.59
CA GLN A 103 6.31 1.36 -7.67
C GLN A 103 7.64 2.07 -7.44
N ALA A 104 8.25 2.63 -8.48
CA ALA A 104 9.49 3.37 -8.37
C ALA A 104 9.33 4.64 -7.50
N ARG A 105 8.25 5.41 -7.73
CA ARG A 105 7.96 6.62 -6.94
C ARG A 105 7.72 6.33 -5.46
N ILE A 106 7.00 5.24 -5.16
CA ILE A 106 6.81 4.80 -3.78
C ILE A 106 8.15 4.42 -3.13
N ALA A 107 8.99 3.67 -3.84
CA ALA A 107 10.31 3.28 -3.32
C ALA A 107 11.18 4.51 -3.00
N GLU A 108 11.18 5.53 -3.85
CA GLU A 108 11.88 6.79 -3.62
C GLU A 108 11.35 7.54 -2.38
N VAL A 109 10.04 7.65 -2.23
CA VAL A 109 9.40 8.30 -1.06
C VAL A 109 9.77 7.58 0.23
N VAL A 110 9.69 6.25 0.25
CA VAL A 110 10.06 5.43 1.41
C VAL A 110 11.54 5.59 1.74
N ALA A 111 12.43 5.53 0.73
CA ALA A 111 13.86 5.70 0.93
C ALA A 111 14.21 7.10 1.48
N ALA A 112 13.58 8.14 0.95
CA ALA A 112 13.78 9.51 1.39
C ALA A 112 13.34 9.72 2.85
N TYR A 113 12.18 9.17 3.25
CA TYR A 113 11.71 9.26 4.63
C TYR A 113 12.67 8.56 5.60
N ARG A 114 13.06 7.34 5.26
CA ARG A 114 14.01 6.57 6.06
C ARG A 114 15.35 7.29 6.24
N SER A 115 15.89 7.83 5.15
CA SER A 115 17.15 8.56 5.17
C SER A 115 17.05 9.86 5.96
N ARG A 116 15.96 10.64 5.75
CA ARG A 116 15.80 11.97 6.36
C ARG A 116 15.57 11.92 7.88
N PHE A 117 14.86 10.90 8.36
CA PHE A 117 14.42 10.81 9.75
C PHE A 117 14.98 9.60 10.51
N GLY A 118 15.91 8.86 9.92
CA GLY A 118 16.54 7.69 10.54
C GLY A 118 15.60 6.50 10.73
N GLN A 119 14.52 6.41 9.98
CA GLN A 119 13.50 5.38 10.16
C GLN A 119 13.94 4.02 9.62
N HIS A 120 13.55 2.95 10.30
CA HIS A 120 13.88 1.59 9.85
C HIS A 120 13.02 1.14 8.69
N SER A 121 11.72 1.46 8.72
CA SER A 121 10.76 1.03 7.71
C SER A 121 9.59 2.00 7.61
N VAL A 122 8.84 1.88 6.52
CA VAL A 122 7.50 2.43 6.32
C VAL A 122 6.61 1.25 5.96
N PHE A 123 5.56 1.01 6.76
CA PHE A 123 4.62 -0.06 6.44
C PHE A 123 3.77 0.37 5.25
N ARG A 124 3.51 -0.57 4.34
CA ARG A 124 2.78 -0.35 3.10
C ARG A 124 1.73 -1.42 2.88
N SER A 125 0.56 -1.01 2.44
CA SER A 125 -0.44 -1.90 1.86
C SER A 125 -0.96 -1.35 0.54
N GLU A 126 -1.37 -2.23 -0.35
CA GLU A 126 -1.95 -1.87 -1.65
C GLU A 126 -3.15 -2.75 -1.94
N GLN A 127 -4.13 -2.15 -2.63
CA GLN A 127 -5.29 -2.88 -3.10
C GLN A 127 -5.80 -2.34 -4.44
N PRO A 128 -6.29 -3.21 -5.33
CA PRO A 128 -7.03 -2.78 -6.51
C PRO A 128 -8.33 -2.10 -6.08
N VAL A 129 -8.63 -0.96 -6.69
CA VAL A 129 -9.85 -0.20 -6.45
C VAL A 129 -10.46 0.29 -7.76
N CYS A 130 -11.72 0.70 -7.72
CA CYS A 130 -12.34 1.50 -8.77
C CYS A 130 -12.38 2.95 -8.29
N ALA A 131 -11.73 3.86 -9.01
CA ALA A 131 -11.64 5.26 -8.64
C ALA A 131 -11.96 6.19 -9.83
N GLY A 132 -12.36 7.41 -9.52
CA GLY A 132 -12.70 8.44 -10.50
C GLY A 132 -13.78 9.39 -9.99
N SER A 133 -14.05 10.45 -10.74
CA SER A 133 -15.07 11.46 -10.48
C SER A 133 -15.87 11.76 -11.74
#